data_16bac432f8febd3d084b29ebbf5218a8
#
_entry.id   16bac432f8febd3d084b29ebbf5218a8
#
_cell.length_a   1.000
_cell.length_b   1.000
_cell.length_c   1.000
_cell.angle_alpha   90.00
_cell.angle_beta   90.00
_cell.angle_gamma   90.00
#
_symmetry.space_group_name_H-M   'P 1'
#
loop_
_entity.id
_entity.type
_entity.pdbx_description
1 polymer ?
#
loop_
_entity_poly.entity_id
_entity_poly.type
_entity_poly.pdbx_seq_one_letter_code
_entity_poly.pdbx_strand_id
1 'polypeptide(L)'
;MERKDVIRSAYRITGGNNFYDGMITCSTLSGKAVCRLVWGTNRAECDDYLEKALSGITEDFSGKLLEVPVGTGILTMPIYKTMPAADITCLDYSPDMMGQAQEKASHLNLNNITFQQGDVGALPYADGTFDIVLSLNGFHAFPDKEAAYREVFRVLK
;
A
#
# COMPACT_ATOMS: atom_id res chain seq x y z
N MET A 1 -16.31 16.43 0.71
CA MET A 1 -15.20 16.15 1.66
C MET A 1 -13.97 15.98 0.78
N GLU A 2 -12.92 16.71 1.04
CA GLU A 2 -11.71 16.60 0.23
C GLU A 2 -11.05 15.24 0.42
N ARG A 3 -10.34 14.73 -0.62
CA ARG A 3 -9.60 13.46 -0.59
C ARG A 3 -8.73 13.34 0.67
N LYS A 4 -8.03 14.40 1.02
CA LYS A 4 -7.18 14.48 2.23
C LYS A 4 -7.94 14.19 3.52
N ASP A 5 -9.20 14.63 3.63
CA ASP A 5 -10.02 14.40 4.83
C ASP A 5 -10.49 12.96 4.94
N VAL A 6 -10.84 12.33 3.79
CA VAL A 6 -11.20 10.90 3.72
C VAL A 6 -10.01 10.06 4.17
N ILE A 7 -8.84 10.31 3.61
CA ILE A 7 -7.60 9.60 3.93
C ILE A 7 -7.25 9.78 5.42
N ARG A 8 -7.28 11.01 5.95
CA ARG A 8 -7.01 11.29 7.38
C ARG A 8 -7.98 10.57 8.31
N SER A 9 -9.28 10.54 7.96
CA SER A 9 -10.27 9.83 8.78
C SER A 9 -10.05 8.32 8.75
N ALA A 10 -9.68 7.76 7.60
CA ALA A 10 -9.38 6.37 7.43
C ALA A 10 -8.13 5.94 8.23
N TYR A 11 -7.08 6.74 8.27
CA TYR A 11 -5.90 6.49 9.14
C TYR A 11 -6.25 6.44 10.63
N ARG A 12 -7.24 7.20 11.08
CA ARG A 12 -7.71 7.12 12.48
C ARG A 12 -8.38 5.79 12.80
N ILE A 13 -9.05 5.18 11.81
CA ILE A 13 -9.73 3.90 11.98
C ILE A 13 -8.71 2.75 11.97
N THR A 14 -7.69 2.83 11.11
CA THR A 14 -6.74 1.73 10.87
C THR A 14 -5.43 1.83 11.63
N GLY A 15 -5.06 3.00 12.12
CA GLY A 15 -3.70 3.37 12.57
C GLY A 15 -3.41 3.22 14.06
N GLY A 16 -4.16 2.42 14.84
CA GLY A 16 -4.09 2.55 16.29
C GLY A 16 -3.22 1.55 17.06
N ASN A 17 -3.02 0.34 16.59
CA ASN A 17 -2.69 -0.76 17.51
C ASN A 17 -1.37 -1.49 17.25
N ASN A 18 -0.60 -1.16 16.21
CA ASN A 18 0.62 -1.88 15.90
C ASN A 18 1.84 -0.94 15.92
N PHE A 19 2.93 -1.37 16.61
CA PHE A 19 4.18 -0.60 16.68
C PHE A 19 4.72 -0.27 15.27
N TYR A 20 4.67 -1.26 14.37
CA TYR A 20 5.13 -1.12 12.98
C TYR A 20 4.32 -0.05 12.24
N ASP A 21 3.01 -0.11 12.29
CA ASP A 21 2.13 0.86 11.63
C ASP A 21 2.32 2.27 12.19
N GLY A 22 2.45 2.38 13.53
CA GLY A 22 2.73 3.64 14.20
C GLY A 22 4.08 4.25 13.82
N MET A 23 5.07 3.41 13.52
CA MET A 23 6.39 3.80 13.04
C MET A 23 6.31 4.31 11.59
N ILE A 24 5.69 3.54 10.69
CA ILE A 24 5.59 3.91 9.26
C ILE A 24 4.78 5.21 9.07
N THR A 25 3.73 5.41 9.85
CA THR A 25 2.86 6.60 9.72
C THR A 25 3.27 7.77 10.61
N CYS A 26 4.33 7.66 11.41
CA CYS A 26 4.70 8.65 12.42
C CYS A 26 3.52 9.06 13.33
N SER A 27 2.57 8.14 13.58
CA SER A 27 1.32 8.46 14.30
C SER A 27 1.43 8.30 15.81
N THR A 28 2.29 7.40 16.30
CA THR A 28 2.53 7.16 17.72
C THR A 28 3.74 7.94 18.26
N LEU A 29 3.83 8.12 19.57
CA LEU A 29 4.99 8.79 20.20
C LEU A 29 6.30 8.03 19.92
N SER A 30 6.28 6.71 20.02
CA SER A 30 7.41 5.84 19.68
C SER A 30 7.74 5.90 18.19
N GLY A 31 6.72 5.87 17.32
CA GLY A 31 6.88 6.01 15.89
C GLY A 31 7.52 7.33 15.49
N LYS A 32 7.08 8.45 16.08
CA LYS A 32 7.70 9.78 15.87
C LYS A 32 9.17 9.82 16.27
N ALA A 33 9.51 9.18 17.40
CA ALA A 33 10.90 9.10 17.85
C ALA A 33 11.75 8.29 16.87
N VAL A 34 11.27 7.15 16.38
CA VAL A 34 11.98 6.34 15.38
C VAL A 34 12.10 7.06 14.06
N CYS A 35 11.03 7.67 13.53
CA CYS A 35 11.09 8.46 12.29
C CYS A 35 12.16 9.54 12.37
N ARG A 36 12.21 10.28 13.49
CA ARG A 36 13.18 11.35 13.68
C ARG A 36 14.61 10.87 13.88
N LEU A 37 14.81 9.78 14.63
CA LEU A 37 16.14 9.27 14.99
C LEU A 37 16.77 8.39 13.91
N VAL A 38 15.96 7.60 13.21
CA VAL A 38 16.45 6.62 12.23
C VAL A 38 16.40 7.17 10.81
N TRP A 39 15.32 7.85 10.44
CA TRP A 39 15.11 8.36 9.08
C TRP A 39 15.25 9.87 8.95
N GLY A 40 15.41 10.60 10.07
CA GLY A 40 15.51 12.06 10.05
C GLY A 40 14.25 12.78 9.55
N THR A 41 13.10 12.05 9.47
CA THR A 41 11.86 12.54 8.90
C THR A 41 10.85 12.93 9.98
N ASN A 42 9.99 13.87 9.66
CA ASN A 42 8.83 14.24 10.46
C ASN A 42 7.53 13.85 9.75
N ARG A 43 6.38 14.00 10.43
CA ARG A 43 5.08 13.62 9.88
C ARG A 43 4.73 14.35 8.58
N ALA A 44 5.06 15.64 8.48
CA ALA A 44 4.75 16.40 7.27
C ALA A 44 5.55 15.91 6.06
N GLU A 45 6.79 15.48 6.27
CA GLU A 45 7.63 14.89 5.23
C GLU A 45 7.14 13.49 4.83
N CYS A 46 6.61 12.71 5.77
CA CYS A 46 5.96 11.43 5.45
C CYS A 46 4.68 11.62 4.65
N ASP A 47 3.85 12.61 5.01
CA ASP A 47 2.62 12.95 4.29
C ASP A 47 2.94 13.46 2.86
N ASP A 48 3.97 14.30 2.70
CA ASP A 48 4.46 14.79 1.41
C ASP A 48 5.04 13.66 0.53
N TYR A 49 5.78 12.73 1.13
CA TYR A 49 6.26 11.54 0.43
C TYR A 49 5.12 10.71 -0.15
N LEU A 50 4.07 10.43 0.64
CA LEU A 50 2.92 9.66 0.18
C LEU A 50 2.15 10.41 -0.92
N GLU A 51 1.95 11.72 -0.78
CA GLU A 51 1.30 12.54 -1.79
C GLU A 51 2.08 12.49 -3.12
N LYS A 52 3.40 12.56 -3.09
CA LYS A 52 4.26 12.46 -4.27
C LYS A 52 4.28 11.06 -4.85
N ALA A 53 4.41 10.02 -4.02
CA ALA A 53 4.45 8.63 -4.47
C ALA A 53 3.15 8.21 -5.18
N LEU A 54 2.03 8.81 -4.82
CA LEU A 54 0.71 8.48 -5.32
C LEU A 54 0.12 9.54 -6.27
N SER A 55 0.88 10.57 -6.59
CA SER A 55 0.42 11.68 -7.45
C SER A 55 -0.01 11.24 -8.86
N GLY A 56 0.51 10.11 -9.35
CA GLY A 56 0.12 9.50 -10.62
C GLY A 56 -1.18 8.69 -10.58
N ILE A 57 -1.77 8.48 -9.38
CA ILE A 57 -2.99 7.68 -9.20
C ILE A 57 -4.12 8.60 -8.74
N THR A 58 -5.06 8.88 -9.64
CA THR A 58 -6.17 9.79 -9.39
C THR A 58 -7.39 9.08 -8.77
N GLU A 59 -8.31 9.85 -8.17
CA GLU A 59 -9.52 9.30 -7.53
C GLU A 59 -10.49 8.67 -8.54
N ASP A 60 -10.47 9.14 -9.77
CA ASP A 60 -11.29 8.66 -10.88
C ASP A 60 -10.69 7.48 -11.64
N PHE A 61 -9.52 6.98 -11.20
CA PHE A 61 -8.93 5.79 -11.77
C PHE A 61 -9.87 4.58 -11.61
N SER A 62 -10.18 3.93 -12.73
CA SER A 62 -11.11 2.80 -12.83
C SER A 62 -10.51 1.56 -13.49
N GLY A 63 -9.19 1.54 -13.65
CA GLY A 63 -8.43 0.42 -14.21
C GLY A 63 -8.08 -0.64 -13.18
N LYS A 64 -7.22 -1.57 -13.60
CA LYS A 64 -6.66 -2.63 -12.73
C LYS A 64 -5.35 -2.19 -12.13
N LEU A 65 -5.26 -2.25 -10.80
CA LEU A 65 -4.06 -1.94 -10.04
C LEU A 65 -3.57 -3.18 -9.28
N LEU A 66 -2.28 -3.49 -9.40
CA LEU A 66 -1.60 -4.46 -8.55
C LEU A 66 -0.73 -3.72 -7.54
N GLU A 67 -0.90 -4.01 -6.25
CA GLU A 67 0.04 -3.61 -5.20
C GLU A 67 0.86 -4.81 -4.74
N VAL A 68 2.19 -4.68 -4.76
CA VAL A 68 3.13 -5.72 -4.34
C VAL A 68 4.43 -5.13 -3.76
N PRO A 69 4.81 -5.48 -2.53
CA PRO A 69 4.00 -6.16 -1.51
C PRO A 69 3.02 -5.18 -0.87
N VAL A 70 1.85 -5.68 -0.45
CA VAL A 70 0.88 -4.82 0.26
C VAL A 70 1.30 -4.55 1.71
N GLY A 71 2.10 -5.43 2.29
CA GLY A 71 2.48 -5.34 3.70
C GLY A 71 1.26 -5.33 4.62
N THR A 72 1.27 -4.45 5.62
CA THR A 72 0.13 -4.27 6.52
C THR A 72 -1.00 -3.44 5.91
N GLY A 73 -0.83 -2.89 4.72
CA GLY A 73 -1.80 -2.02 4.06
C GLY A 73 -2.03 -0.66 4.73
N ILE A 74 -1.21 -0.30 5.74
CA ILE A 74 -1.43 0.92 6.53
C ILE A 74 -1.35 2.19 5.67
N LEU A 75 -0.51 2.21 4.63
CA LEU A 75 -0.34 3.37 3.76
C LEU A 75 -1.43 3.45 2.70
N THR A 76 -1.81 2.32 2.12
CA THR A 76 -2.58 2.26 0.88
C THR A 76 -4.08 2.04 1.09
N MET A 77 -4.50 1.26 2.10
CA MET A 77 -5.92 1.03 2.35
C MET A 77 -6.73 2.33 2.53
N PRO A 78 -6.24 3.35 3.28
CA PRO A 78 -6.93 4.64 3.36
C PRO A 78 -7.07 5.37 2.01
N ILE A 79 -6.10 5.18 1.11
CA ILE A 79 -6.09 5.78 -0.22
C ILE A 79 -7.08 5.07 -1.12
N TYR A 80 -7.13 3.74 -1.08
CA TYR A 80 -8.05 2.93 -1.87
C TYR A 80 -9.53 3.23 -1.55
N LYS A 81 -9.80 3.74 -0.35
CA LYS A 81 -11.13 4.26 -0.01
C LYS A 81 -11.58 5.43 -0.88
N THR A 82 -10.65 6.14 -1.48
CA THR A 82 -10.93 7.24 -2.41
C THR A 82 -11.02 6.81 -3.87
N MET A 83 -10.85 5.51 -4.15
CA MET A 83 -10.80 4.94 -5.50
C MET A 83 -11.81 3.80 -5.69
N PRO A 84 -13.13 4.08 -5.50
CA PRO A 84 -14.14 3.00 -5.47
C PRO A 84 -14.36 2.32 -6.82
N ALA A 85 -13.94 2.95 -7.92
CA ALA A 85 -14.07 2.41 -9.28
C ALA A 85 -12.88 1.55 -9.73
N ALA A 86 -11.76 1.57 -9.00
CA ALA A 86 -10.58 0.76 -9.32
C ALA A 86 -10.81 -0.72 -8.98
N ASP A 87 -10.24 -1.62 -9.79
CA ASP A 87 -10.13 -3.06 -9.50
C ASP A 87 -8.73 -3.31 -8.94
N ILE A 88 -8.62 -3.52 -7.63
CA ILE A 88 -7.35 -3.55 -6.92
C ILE A 88 -7.02 -4.98 -6.50
N THR A 89 -5.83 -5.43 -6.85
CA THR A 89 -5.26 -6.68 -6.38
C THR A 89 -4.09 -6.38 -5.46
N CYS A 90 -4.10 -6.92 -4.25
CA CYS A 90 -3.05 -6.79 -3.26
C CYS A 90 -2.35 -8.13 -3.07
N LEU A 91 -1.04 -8.19 -3.35
CA LEU A 91 -0.24 -9.40 -3.21
C LEU A 91 0.82 -9.21 -2.12
N ASP A 92 0.99 -10.24 -1.29
CA ASP A 92 2.09 -10.32 -0.33
C ASP A 92 2.58 -11.76 -0.18
N TYR A 93 3.85 -11.92 0.13
CA TYR A 93 4.44 -13.23 0.44
C TYR A 93 4.06 -13.68 1.85
N SER A 94 3.96 -12.75 2.79
CA SER A 94 3.66 -13.00 4.20
C SER A 94 2.14 -13.06 4.44
N PRO A 95 1.60 -14.21 4.88
CA PRO A 95 0.19 -14.31 5.21
C PRO A 95 -0.19 -13.42 6.40
N ASP A 96 0.73 -13.20 7.35
CA ASP A 96 0.49 -12.36 8.52
C ASP A 96 0.34 -10.88 8.14
N MET A 97 1.21 -10.37 7.25
CA MET A 97 1.11 -9.00 6.74
C MET A 97 -0.17 -8.81 5.94
N MET A 98 -0.45 -9.74 5.03
CA MET A 98 -1.68 -9.71 4.24
C MET A 98 -2.93 -9.78 5.11
N GLY A 99 -2.93 -10.57 6.17
CA GLY A 99 -4.03 -10.65 7.14
C GLY A 99 -4.32 -9.29 7.79
N GLN A 100 -3.29 -8.54 8.15
CA GLN A 100 -3.44 -7.19 8.70
C GLN A 100 -4.00 -6.20 7.66
N ALA A 101 -3.60 -6.32 6.39
CA ALA A 101 -4.16 -5.52 5.31
C ALA A 101 -5.64 -5.85 5.07
N GLN A 102 -6.02 -7.13 5.09
CA GLN A 102 -7.41 -7.58 4.98
C GLN A 102 -8.29 -7.04 6.11
N GLU A 103 -7.79 -7.04 7.34
CA GLU A 103 -8.51 -6.48 8.48
C GLU A 103 -8.77 -4.98 8.28
N LYS A 104 -7.76 -4.21 7.85
CA LYS A 104 -7.92 -2.79 7.56
C LYS A 104 -8.89 -2.52 6.42
N ALA A 105 -8.82 -3.29 5.34
CA ALA A 105 -9.77 -3.20 4.23
C ALA A 105 -11.21 -3.44 4.69
N SER A 106 -11.42 -4.44 5.55
CA SER A 106 -12.72 -4.74 6.15
C SER A 106 -13.23 -3.58 7.01
N HIS A 107 -12.41 -3.04 7.91
CA HIS A 107 -12.77 -1.89 8.74
C HIS A 107 -13.12 -0.63 7.93
N LEU A 108 -12.53 -0.47 6.76
CA LEU A 108 -12.80 0.63 5.84
C LEU A 108 -13.96 0.35 4.86
N ASN A 109 -14.53 -0.87 4.89
CA ASN A 109 -15.57 -1.35 3.97
C ASN A 109 -15.12 -1.24 2.50
N LEU A 110 -13.90 -1.72 2.20
CA LEU A 110 -13.38 -1.76 0.84
C LEU A 110 -13.85 -3.06 0.16
N ASN A 111 -14.64 -2.93 -0.91
CA ASN A 111 -15.24 -4.07 -1.61
C ASN A 111 -14.62 -4.32 -2.99
N ASN A 112 -13.68 -3.48 -3.39
CA ASN A 112 -13.02 -3.49 -4.70
C ASN A 112 -11.57 -3.99 -4.63
N ILE A 113 -11.23 -4.74 -3.57
CA ILE A 113 -9.89 -5.27 -3.34
C ILE A 113 -9.94 -6.80 -3.29
N THR A 114 -9.04 -7.42 -4.06
CA THR A 114 -8.74 -8.85 -4.01
C THR A 114 -7.37 -9.06 -3.37
N PHE A 115 -7.26 -9.99 -2.42
CA PHE A 115 -5.99 -10.34 -1.78
C PHE A 115 -5.48 -11.68 -2.29
N GLN A 116 -4.20 -11.74 -2.65
CA GLN A 116 -3.54 -12.94 -3.17
C GLN A 116 -2.20 -13.14 -2.47
N GLN A 117 -2.02 -14.28 -1.80
CA GLN A 117 -0.69 -14.66 -1.32
C GLN A 117 0.16 -15.15 -2.49
N GLY A 118 1.40 -14.67 -2.60
CA GLY A 118 2.28 -15.07 -3.68
C GLY A 118 3.66 -14.42 -3.64
N ASP A 119 4.50 -14.87 -4.56
CA ASP A 119 5.85 -14.35 -4.78
C ASP A 119 5.83 -13.35 -5.94
N VAL A 120 6.40 -12.18 -5.74
CA VAL A 120 6.55 -11.17 -6.80
C VAL A 120 7.43 -11.65 -7.96
N GLY A 121 8.36 -12.56 -7.69
CA GLY A 121 9.23 -13.19 -8.70
C GLY A 121 8.51 -14.21 -9.60
N ALA A 122 7.25 -14.56 -9.28
CA ALA A 122 6.43 -15.53 -10.03
C ALA A 122 4.95 -15.13 -9.92
N LEU A 123 4.56 -14.00 -10.51
CA LEU A 123 3.21 -13.45 -10.43
C LEU A 123 2.19 -14.33 -11.19
N PRO A 124 1.10 -14.78 -10.54
CA PRO A 124 0.12 -15.68 -11.14
C PRO A 124 -0.87 -14.97 -12.08
N TYR A 125 -0.42 -13.99 -12.84
CA TYR A 125 -1.24 -13.18 -13.74
C TYR A 125 -0.72 -13.25 -15.16
N ALA A 126 -1.62 -13.07 -16.14
CA ALA A 126 -1.24 -13.00 -17.56
C ALA A 126 -0.48 -11.70 -17.87
N ASP A 127 0.26 -11.71 -18.99
CA ASP A 127 0.95 -10.54 -19.51
C ASP A 127 -0.05 -9.39 -19.75
N GLY A 128 0.35 -8.17 -19.45
CA GLY A 128 -0.46 -6.98 -19.69
C GLY A 128 -1.80 -6.96 -18.95
N THR A 129 -1.86 -7.54 -17.74
CA THR A 129 -3.10 -7.60 -16.94
C THR A 129 -3.43 -6.25 -16.29
N PHE A 130 -2.42 -5.54 -15.78
CA PHE A 130 -2.61 -4.37 -14.94
C PHE A 130 -2.26 -3.06 -15.64
N ASP A 131 -3.04 -2.02 -15.35
CA ASP A 131 -2.78 -0.66 -15.82
C ASP A 131 -1.73 0.04 -14.95
N ILE A 132 -1.67 -0.32 -13.66
CA ILE A 132 -0.70 0.19 -12.69
C ILE A 132 -0.17 -0.97 -11.85
N VAL A 133 1.14 -0.98 -11.62
CA VAL A 133 1.77 -1.79 -10.57
C VAL A 133 2.41 -0.86 -9.55
N LEU A 134 1.98 -0.97 -8.30
CA LEU A 134 2.44 -0.17 -7.18
C LEU A 134 3.32 -1.01 -6.25
N SER A 135 4.50 -0.51 -5.92
CA SER A 135 5.36 -1.08 -4.87
C SER A 135 5.85 0.02 -3.95
N LEU A 136 5.33 0.05 -2.72
CA LEU A 136 5.72 1.01 -1.70
C LEU A 136 6.57 0.34 -0.63
N ASN A 137 7.81 0.82 -0.45
CA ASN A 137 8.73 0.38 0.59
C ASN A 137 9.01 -1.15 0.64
N GLY A 138 8.76 -1.88 -0.45
CA GLY A 138 8.87 -3.34 -0.49
C GLY A 138 10.06 -3.87 -1.26
N PHE A 139 10.53 -3.14 -2.25
CA PHE A 139 11.51 -3.61 -3.24
C PHE A 139 12.85 -4.09 -2.63
N HIS A 140 13.27 -3.49 -1.52
CA HIS A 140 14.50 -3.86 -0.83
C HIS A 140 14.42 -5.28 -0.22
N ALA A 141 13.23 -5.76 0.11
CA ALA A 141 12.99 -7.05 0.76
C ALA A 141 12.82 -8.21 -0.23
N PHE A 142 12.72 -7.97 -1.53
CA PHE A 142 12.54 -9.04 -2.51
C PHE A 142 13.79 -9.90 -2.62
N PRO A 143 13.67 -11.23 -2.49
CA PRO A 143 14.80 -12.16 -2.58
C PRO A 143 15.51 -12.12 -3.95
N ASP A 144 14.74 -12.10 -5.03
CA ASP A 144 15.22 -11.96 -6.41
C ASP A 144 14.60 -10.70 -7.05
N LYS A 145 15.36 -9.62 -7.03
CA LYS A 145 14.94 -8.33 -7.59
C LYS A 145 14.80 -8.36 -9.10
N GLU A 146 15.65 -9.13 -9.80
CA GLU A 146 15.58 -9.24 -11.25
C GLU A 146 14.33 -9.99 -11.69
N ALA A 147 14.00 -11.10 -11.02
CA ALA A 147 12.75 -11.81 -11.26
C ALA A 147 11.54 -10.91 -10.98
N ALA A 148 11.55 -10.17 -9.85
CA ALA A 148 10.51 -9.22 -9.52
C ALA A 148 10.33 -8.13 -10.60
N TYR A 149 11.42 -7.55 -11.09
CA TYR A 149 11.34 -6.57 -12.20
C TYR A 149 10.76 -7.18 -13.47
N ARG A 150 11.22 -8.35 -13.88
CA ARG A 150 10.69 -9.04 -15.08
C ARG A 150 9.19 -9.29 -14.96
N GLU A 151 8.75 -9.80 -13.82
CA GLU A 151 7.34 -10.11 -13.59
C GLU A 151 6.47 -8.85 -13.54
N VAL A 152 6.92 -7.79 -12.85
CA VAL A 152 6.23 -6.49 -12.84
C VAL A 152 6.07 -5.94 -14.26
N PHE A 153 7.14 -5.95 -15.06
CA PHE A 153 7.06 -5.51 -16.46
C PHE A 153 6.15 -6.42 -17.31
N ARG A 154 6.18 -7.72 -17.09
CA ARG A 154 5.36 -8.67 -17.86
C ARG A 154 3.87 -8.46 -17.62
N VAL A 155 3.45 -8.23 -16.38
CA VAL A 155 2.02 -8.08 -16.05
C VAL A 155 1.48 -6.67 -16.29
N LEU A 156 2.35 -5.68 -16.51
CA LEU A 156 1.97 -4.31 -16.83
C LEU A 156 1.58 -4.19 -18.30
N LYS A 157 0.54 -3.41 -18.62
CA LYS A 157 0.10 -3.12 -20.01
C LYS A 157 1.08 -2.23 -20.75
#